data_290b9f9903eab20936d8fdf190c5a1a6
#
_entry.id   290b9f9903eab20936d8fdf190c5a1a6
#
_cell.length_a   1.000
_cell.length_b   1.000
_cell.length_c   1.000
_cell.angle_alpha   90.00
_cell.angle_beta   90.00
_cell.angle_gamma   90.00
#
_symmetry.space_group_name_H-M   'P 1'
#
loop_
_entity.id
_entity.type
_entity.pdbx_description
1 polymer ?
#
loop_
_entity_poly.entity_id
_entity_poly.type
_entity_poly.pdbx_seq_one_letter_code
_entity_poly.pdbx_strand_id
1 'polypeptide(L)'
;MDRRTFLIRCAALSAGGVLAATLPSWAQRALEEKTLRFDSDLYRRFTDPASTDRPFVRWWWNGDRVKADELVRELRLLHAAGVGGVEINPVKFPEEADPLDTHPLRWLSPEWIDMLKAAFDEAKRLGMTCDLIVGSGWPFGAEYLEGDERGQVMVVAVKKLEGPATVVYSPFELFLEADPQVNNPYPGRTMELVSLQLVPDPLDDLAQITDLSEQKDLDRITVEVPAGSHALYALVKVHGFMQVINGVPGANGPTLNHFNAQAVRKYLTRMSGAIESRIGPLRDHIRALFIDGLELEGANWSDDMREEFIRRRGYDPMELLPLTMYKTGGMGNVIDYRYGVEMGDAVRGRIDRVRYDFCRTQAELIDERFFVPYSEWCRSLGVLSRVQAYGRGVHPLGSSLHCDIPEGESWTTNWLKHRLGEETGNEDYRRGRGHTMINKYMSSGGHLAGRRTISAEDMTNPYLVFTATLEFLKLGSDHSVFSGITHSVFHGFNYSPPEAPFPGWIRYGAYYNENNTWWPYLHHFMDYKGRLSAVLQQADMYTD
;
A
#
# COMPACT_ATOMS: atom_id res chain seq x y z
N MET A 1 9.41 -41.61 -24.62
CA MET A 1 8.68 -42.06 -23.43
C MET A 1 7.82 -40.87 -23.06
N ASP A 2 6.50 -41.04 -23.02
CA ASP A 2 5.60 -39.95 -22.70
C ASP A 2 5.67 -39.56 -21.20
N ARG A 3 5.22 -38.35 -20.91
CA ARG A 3 5.27 -37.73 -19.57
C ARG A 3 4.51 -38.56 -18.49
N ARG A 4 3.46 -39.25 -18.89
CA ARG A 4 2.63 -40.09 -18.02
C ARG A 4 3.38 -41.37 -17.61
N THR A 5 4.06 -42.00 -18.53
CA THR A 5 4.90 -43.18 -18.28
C THR A 5 6.12 -42.85 -17.43
N PHE A 6 6.68 -41.64 -17.56
CA PHE A 6 7.75 -41.13 -16.68
C PHE A 6 7.27 -40.95 -15.25
N LEU A 7 6.12 -40.29 -15.05
CA LEU A 7 5.56 -40.07 -13.71
C LEU A 7 5.12 -41.35 -13.01
N ILE A 8 4.56 -42.32 -13.76
CA ILE A 8 4.19 -43.61 -13.19
C ILE A 8 5.42 -44.41 -12.74
N ARG A 9 6.52 -44.31 -13.47
CA ARG A 9 7.81 -44.96 -13.09
C ARG A 9 8.46 -44.27 -11.90
N CYS A 10 8.36 -42.95 -11.79
CA CYS A 10 8.83 -42.23 -10.60
C CYS A 10 7.99 -42.55 -9.34
N ALA A 11 6.68 -42.72 -9.48
CA ALA A 11 5.81 -43.14 -8.38
C ALA A 11 6.05 -44.60 -7.94
N ALA A 12 6.42 -45.48 -8.87
CA ALA A 12 6.77 -46.88 -8.55
C ALA A 12 8.15 -47.00 -7.87
N LEU A 13 9.05 -46.03 -8.03
CA LEU A 13 10.36 -45.97 -7.35
C LEU A 13 10.24 -45.64 -5.85
N SER A 14 9.13 -45.05 -5.42
CA SER A 14 8.88 -44.77 -4.00
C SER A 14 8.42 -46.01 -3.18
N ALA A 15 8.19 -47.12 -3.85
CA ALA A 15 7.64 -48.34 -3.24
C ALA A 15 8.62 -49.54 -3.10
N GLY A 16 9.93 -49.35 -3.39
CA GLY A 16 10.87 -50.45 -3.10
C GLY A 16 12.04 -50.53 -4.07
N GLY A 17 13.22 -50.70 -3.55
CA GLY A 17 14.56 -50.63 -4.15
C GLY A 17 14.95 -51.67 -5.22
N VAL A 18 14.04 -52.13 -6.10
CA VAL A 18 14.30 -53.16 -7.09
C VAL A 18 14.34 -52.65 -8.54
N LEU A 19 13.99 -51.38 -8.81
CA LEU A 19 13.93 -50.83 -10.17
C LEU A 19 15.13 -49.98 -10.62
N ALA A 20 16.14 -49.83 -9.78
CA ALA A 20 17.34 -49.02 -10.13
C ALA A 20 18.19 -49.62 -11.26
N ALA A 21 18.14 -50.93 -11.45
CA ALA A 21 18.97 -51.63 -12.40
C ALA A 21 18.56 -51.51 -13.90
N THR A 22 17.39 -50.95 -14.18
CA THR A 22 16.83 -50.86 -15.55
C THR A 22 16.83 -49.43 -16.12
N LEU A 23 17.38 -48.46 -15.42
CA LEU A 23 17.44 -47.06 -15.87
C LEU A 23 18.71 -46.86 -16.73
N PRO A 24 18.65 -45.98 -17.73
CA PRO A 24 19.88 -45.55 -18.46
C PRO A 24 20.90 -44.95 -17.47
N SER A 25 22.18 -45.14 -17.76
CA SER A 25 23.30 -44.72 -16.88
C SER A 25 23.29 -43.24 -16.47
N TRP A 26 22.75 -42.36 -17.30
CA TRP A 26 22.57 -40.95 -16.99
C TRP A 26 21.47 -40.74 -15.96
N ALA A 27 20.40 -41.53 -16.01
CA ALA A 27 19.30 -41.47 -15.04
C ALA A 27 19.69 -42.14 -13.72
N GLN A 28 20.53 -43.17 -13.74
CA GLN A 28 21.12 -43.77 -12.54
C GLN A 28 22.06 -42.79 -11.84
N ARG A 29 22.95 -42.10 -12.57
CA ARG A 29 23.81 -41.05 -12.02
C ARG A 29 22.99 -39.86 -11.49
N ALA A 30 21.95 -39.44 -12.19
CA ALA A 30 21.08 -38.37 -11.72
C ALA A 30 20.27 -38.75 -10.44
N LEU A 31 20.02 -40.06 -10.26
CA LEU A 31 19.41 -40.59 -9.02
C LEU A 31 20.44 -40.78 -7.91
N GLU A 32 21.67 -41.14 -8.22
CA GLU A 32 22.78 -41.26 -7.27
C GLU A 32 23.28 -39.89 -6.79
N GLU A 33 23.32 -38.88 -7.69
CA GLU A 33 23.67 -37.49 -7.35
C GLU A 33 22.51 -36.70 -6.71
N LYS A 34 21.28 -37.13 -6.92
CA LYS A 34 20.06 -36.56 -6.34
C LYS A 34 19.24 -37.65 -5.65
N THR A 35 19.81 -38.41 -4.76
CA THR A 35 18.99 -38.99 -3.68
C THR A 35 18.37 -37.80 -2.98
N LEU A 36 17.07 -37.55 -3.26
CA LEU A 36 16.25 -36.70 -2.42
C LEU A 36 16.36 -37.30 -1.02
N ARG A 37 17.29 -36.73 -0.23
CA ARG A 37 17.39 -37.10 1.17
C ARG A 37 16.11 -36.58 1.79
N PHE A 38 15.20 -37.49 2.17
CA PHE A 38 13.99 -37.17 2.92
C PHE A 38 14.32 -36.54 4.29
N ASP A 39 15.58 -36.46 4.65
CA ASP A 39 16.14 -35.77 5.80
C ASP A 39 16.75 -34.39 5.45
N SER A 40 16.63 -33.94 4.19
CA SER A 40 17.09 -32.60 3.79
C SER A 40 16.34 -31.51 4.54
N ASP A 41 17.02 -30.40 4.78
CA ASP A 41 16.44 -29.26 5.48
C ASP A 41 15.21 -28.70 4.76
N LEU A 42 15.26 -28.65 3.43
CA LEU A 42 14.11 -28.28 2.59
C LEU A 42 12.92 -29.22 2.79
N TYR A 43 13.13 -30.54 2.85
CA TYR A 43 12.04 -31.50 3.06
C TYR A 43 11.41 -31.36 4.44
N ARG A 44 12.22 -31.14 5.48
CA ARG A 44 11.71 -30.88 6.84
C ARG A 44 10.85 -29.62 6.86
N ARG A 45 11.33 -28.52 6.29
CA ARG A 45 10.57 -27.26 6.20
C ARG A 45 9.30 -27.38 5.34
N PHE A 46 9.32 -28.22 4.31
CA PHE A 46 8.15 -28.50 3.51
C PHE A 46 7.10 -29.31 4.29
N THR A 47 7.51 -30.31 5.07
CA THR A 47 6.58 -31.16 5.82
C THR A 47 6.04 -30.49 7.08
N ASP A 48 6.88 -29.65 7.71
CA ASP A 48 6.54 -28.87 8.91
C ASP A 48 7.06 -27.43 8.75
N PRO A 49 6.33 -26.56 8.02
CA PRO A 49 6.71 -25.18 7.81
C PRO A 49 6.78 -24.40 9.13
N ALA A 50 7.85 -23.60 9.30
CA ALA A 50 7.97 -22.69 10.43
C ALA A 50 6.84 -21.64 10.42
N SER A 51 6.56 -21.02 11.54
CA SER A 51 5.56 -19.94 11.63
C SER A 51 5.81 -18.82 10.62
N THR A 52 7.06 -18.50 10.35
CA THR A 52 7.46 -17.50 9.34
C THR A 52 7.23 -17.91 7.89
N ASP A 53 7.10 -19.21 7.61
CA ASP A 53 6.77 -19.74 6.28
C ASP A 53 5.25 -19.85 6.09
N ARG A 54 4.49 -20.03 7.17
CA ARG A 54 3.03 -20.11 7.13
C ARG A 54 2.41 -18.77 6.77
N PRO A 55 1.22 -18.74 6.13
CA PRO A 55 0.53 -17.48 5.86
C PRO A 55 0.26 -16.69 7.12
N PHE A 56 0.29 -15.37 6.99
CA PHE A 56 -0.21 -14.46 8.00
C PHE A 56 -1.60 -14.00 7.65
N VAL A 57 -2.29 -13.39 8.63
CA VAL A 57 -3.50 -12.63 8.40
C VAL A 57 -3.30 -11.19 8.89
N ARG A 58 -3.84 -10.23 8.15
CA ARG A 58 -4.05 -8.88 8.64
C ARG A 58 -5.14 -8.96 9.70
N TRP A 59 -4.79 -8.57 10.92
CA TRP A 59 -5.68 -8.65 12.08
C TRP A 59 -6.22 -7.28 12.42
N TRP A 60 -7.44 -7.02 11.95
CA TRP A 60 -8.12 -5.76 12.10
C TRP A 60 -8.60 -5.53 13.53
N TRP A 61 -7.97 -4.61 14.24
CA TRP A 61 -8.44 -4.14 15.54
C TRP A 61 -9.50 -3.05 15.35
N ASN A 62 -10.75 -3.46 15.22
CA ASN A 62 -11.88 -2.61 14.86
C ASN A 62 -12.14 -1.51 15.90
N GLY A 63 -11.79 -0.26 15.57
CA GLY A 63 -11.94 0.93 16.42
C GLY A 63 -11.08 0.92 17.69
N ASP A 64 -10.05 0.05 17.76
CA ASP A 64 -9.29 -0.20 19.00
C ASP A 64 -10.17 -0.54 20.21
N ARG A 65 -11.33 -1.18 19.97
CA ARG A 65 -12.25 -1.66 21.01
C ARG A 65 -11.90 -3.08 21.46
N VAL A 66 -10.62 -3.28 21.78
CA VAL A 66 -10.04 -4.58 22.07
C VAL A 66 -9.92 -4.86 23.57
N LYS A 67 -10.01 -6.14 23.94
CA LYS A 67 -9.79 -6.67 25.30
C LYS A 67 -8.78 -7.80 25.26
N ALA A 68 -7.94 -7.89 26.29
CA ALA A 68 -6.82 -8.84 26.32
C ALA A 68 -7.27 -10.31 26.25
N ASP A 69 -8.36 -10.68 26.92
CA ASP A 69 -8.91 -12.04 26.92
C ASP A 69 -9.39 -12.48 25.52
N GLU A 70 -10.03 -11.55 24.80
CA GLU A 70 -10.49 -11.79 23.44
C GLU A 70 -9.32 -11.85 22.44
N LEU A 71 -8.32 -10.97 22.58
CA LEU A 71 -7.09 -11.06 21.76
C LEU A 71 -6.41 -12.42 21.92
N VAL A 72 -6.34 -12.92 23.15
CA VAL A 72 -5.81 -14.25 23.46
C VAL A 72 -6.66 -15.36 22.82
N ARG A 73 -7.98 -15.27 22.88
CA ARG A 73 -8.91 -16.23 22.27
C ARG A 73 -8.72 -16.29 20.75
N GLU A 74 -8.69 -15.14 20.10
CA GLU A 74 -8.53 -15.05 18.64
C GLU A 74 -7.17 -15.58 18.16
N LEU A 75 -6.08 -15.28 18.86
CA LEU A 75 -4.76 -15.84 18.52
C LEU A 75 -4.74 -17.37 18.61
N ARG A 76 -5.38 -17.96 19.62
CA ARG A 76 -5.52 -19.42 19.74
C ARG A 76 -6.34 -20.00 18.59
N LEU A 77 -7.41 -19.33 18.20
CA LEU A 77 -8.25 -19.70 17.07
C LEU A 77 -7.47 -19.67 15.75
N LEU A 78 -6.73 -18.61 15.49
CA LEU A 78 -5.88 -18.45 14.30
C LEU A 78 -4.76 -19.50 14.26
N HIS A 79 -4.09 -19.73 15.39
CA HIS A 79 -3.07 -20.77 15.51
C HIS A 79 -3.64 -22.16 15.19
N ALA A 80 -4.81 -22.52 15.75
CA ALA A 80 -5.48 -23.79 15.49
C ALA A 80 -5.88 -23.94 14.01
N ALA A 81 -6.16 -22.85 13.31
CA ALA A 81 -6.43 -22.82 11.88
C ALA A 81 -5.17 -22.91 11.00
N GLY A 82 -3.96 -22.98 11.59
CA GLY A 82 -2.70 -23.12 10.85
C GLY A 82 -2.07 -21.80 10.40
N VAL A 83 -2.57 -20.66 10.89
CA VAL A 83 -1.99 -19.33 10.64
C VAL A 83 -0.66 -19.20 11.37
N GLY A 84 0.39 -18.75 10.67
CA GLY A 84 1.74 -18.62 11.23
C GLY A 84 1.99 -17.33 11.98
N GLY A 85 1.24 -16.28 11.64
CA GLY A 85 1.40 -14.99 12.27
C GLY A 85 0.28 -14.01 11.98
N VAL A 86 0.32 -12.88 12.67
CA VAL A 86 -0.66 -11.80 12.51
C VAL A 86 0.05 -10.48 12.22
N GLU A 87 -0.57 -9.65 11.39
CA GLU A 87 -0.26 -8.23 11.29
C GLU A 87 -1.30 -7.47 12.10
N ILE A 88 -0.89 -6.89 13.24
CA ILE A 88 -1.78 -6.08 14.07
C ILE A 88 -2.04 -4.76 13.34
N ASN A 89 -3.32 -4.50 13.03
CA ASN A 89 -3.74 -3.38 12.20
C ASN A 89 -4.98 -2.69 12.78
N PRO A 90 -4.81 -1.63 13.60
CA PRO A 90 -5.91 -0.81 14.08
C PRO A 90 -6.62 -0.11 12.91
N VAL A 91 -7.94 -0.18 12.88
CA VAL A 91 -8.76 0.43 11.83
C VAL A 91 -10.06 0.99 12.42
N LYS A 92 -10.64 2.01 11.78
CA LYS A 92 -11.92 2.60 12.17
C LYS A 92 -12.98 1.53 12.38
N PHE A 93 -13.77 1.68 13.44
CA PHE A 93 -14.88 0.78 13.76
C PHE A 93 -15.91 0.72 12.61
N PRO A 94 -16.51 -0.44 12.30
CA PRO A 94 -17.59 -0.53 11.32
C PRO A 94 -18.83 0.24 11.81
N GLU A 95 -19.31 1.18 10.99
CA GLU A 95 -20.34 2.15 11.41
C GLU A 95 -21.68 1.50 11.75
N GLU A 96 -22.00 0.37 11.12
CA GLU A 96 -23.27 -0.34 11.31
C GLU A 96 -23.23 -1.40 12.41
N ALA A 97 -22.05 -1.64 13.03
CA ALA A 97 -21.90 -2.66 14.07
C ALA A 97 -22.27 -2.13 15.45
N ASP A 98 -22.87 -3.00 16.28
CA ASP A 98 -23.13 -2.71 17.69
C ASP A 98 -21.80 -2.71 18.47
N PRO A 99 -21.41 -1.61 19.13
CA PRO A 99 -20.17 -1.52 19.88
C PRO A 99 -20.18 -2.27 21.22
N LEU A 100 -21.27 -2.89 21.66
CA LEU A 100 -21.39 -3.74 22.86
C LEU A 100 -20.83 -3.07 24.15
N ASP A 101 -21.20 -1.83 24.43
CA ASP A 101 -20.70 -1.06 25.59
C ASP A 101 -19.17 -0.99 25.73
N THR A 102 -18.43 -1.20 24.63
CA THR A 102 -16.98 -1.04 24.59
C THR A 102 -16.59 0.41 24.27
N HIS A 103 -15.39 0.81 24.69
CA HIS A 103 -14.84 2.12 24.37
C HIS A 103 -13.56 1.97 23.53
N PRO A 104 -13.33 2.87 22.55
CA PRO A 104 -12.10 2.87 21.79
C PRO A 104 -10.92 3.25 22.68
N LEU A 105 -9.85 2.48 22.61
CA LEU A 105 -8.57 2.90 23.16
C LEU A 105 -7.94 3.97 22.26
N ARG A 106 -7.11 4.82 22.85
CA ARG A 106 -6.37 5.80 22.08
C ARG A 106 -5.03 5.21 21.63
N TRP A 107 -4.73 5.27 20.35
CA TRP A 107 -3.46 4.82 19.79
C TRP A 107 -2.27 5.39 20.54
N LEU A 108 -1.32 4.55 20.90
CA LEU A 108 -0.14 4.81 21.74
C LEU A 108 -0.47 5.21 23.21
N SER A 109 -1.71 5.08 23.67
CA SER A 109 -1.97 5.21 25.11
C SER A 109 -1.37 4.02 25.88
N PRO A 110 -1.10 4.17 27.19
CA PRO A 110 -0.63 3.06 28.01
C PRO A 110 -1.53 1.82 27.92
N GLU A 111 -2.85 2.00 27.91
CA GLU A 111 -3.83 0.92 27.85
C GLU A 111 -3.78 0.21 26.48
N TRP A 112 -3.62 0.96 25.40
CA TRP A 112 -3.47 0.39 24.05
C TRP A 112 -2.17 -0.44 23.93
N ILE A 113 -1.07 0.07 24.50
CA ILE A 113 0.22 -0.66 24.51
C ILE A 113 0.14 -1.92 25.38
N ASP A 114 -0.66 -1.93 26.46
CA ASP A 114 -0.91 -3.14 27.24
C ASP A 114 -1.65 -4.22 26.43
N MET A 115 -2.56 -3.81 25.52
CA MET A 115 -3.21 -4.75 24.59
C MET A 115 -2.20 -5.33 23.58
N LEU A 116 -1.27 -4.50 23.06
CA LEU A 116 -0.15 -5.01 22.24
C LEU A 116 0.66 -6.05 23.01
N LYS A 117 1.01 -5.75 24.27
CA LYS A 117 1.77 -6.68 25.09
C LYS A 117 1.04 -8.00 25.29
N ALA A 118 -0.24 -7.98 25.58
CA ALA A 118 -1.06 -9.18 25.75
C ALA A 118 -1.06 -10.04 24.46
N ALA A 119 -1.22 -9.39 23.30
CA ALA A 119 -1.17 -10.07 22.01
C ALA A 119 0.22 -10.68 21.72
N PHE A 120 1.30 -9.93 21.96
CA PHE A 120 2.68 -10.41 21.75
C PHE A 120 3.05 -11.56 22.67
N ASP A 121 2.67 -11.49 23.94
CA ASP A 121 2.95 -12.54 24.93
C ASP A 121 2.26 -13.85 24.55
N GLU A 122 1.01 -13.79 24.12
CA GLU A 122 0.27 -14.98 23.68
C GLU A 122 0.78 -15.52 22.34
N ALA A 123 1.05 -14.64 21.36
CA ALA A 123 1.63 -15.07 20.09
C ALA A 123 2.96 -15.79 20.30
N LYS A 124 3.83 -15.25 21.16
CA LYS A 124 5.10 -15.88 21.56
C LYS A 124 4.90 -17.24 22.22
N ARG A 125 3.89 -17.37 23.11
CA ARG A 125 3.54 -18.64 23.77
C ARG A 125 3.09 -19.69 22.75
N LEU A 126 2.39 -19.29 21.70
CA LEU A 126 1.92 -20.14 20.62
C LEU A 126 2.99 -20.42 19.54
N GLY A 127 4.15 -19.76 19.58
CA GLY A 127 5.15 -19.83 18.52
C GLY A 127 4.73 -19.10 17.23
N MET A 128 3.73 -18.20 17.31
CA MET A 128 3.30 -17.35 16.21
C MET A 128 4.20 -16.12 16.08
N THR A 129 4.23 -15.57 14.88
CA THR A 129 4.96 -14.33 14.55
C THR A 129 4.01 -13.14 14.53
N CYS A 130 4.46 -11.97 15.01
CA CYS A 130 3.72 -10.71 14.89
C CYS A 130 4.45 -9.74 13.97
N ASP A 131 3.70 -9.05 13.14
CA ASP A 131 4.06 -7.78 12.49
C ASP A 131 3.14 -6.68 13.04
N LEU A 132 3.54 -5.42 12.92
CA LEU A 132 2.77 -4.28 13.39
C LEU A 132 2.73 -3.20 12.32
N ILE A 133 1.54 -2.67 12.00
CA ILE A 133 1.43 -1.51 11.11
C ILE A 133 2.00 -0.24 11.76
N VAL A 134 2.59 0.62 10.95
CA VAL A 134 2.98 1.98 11.36
C VAL A 134 1.75 2.87 11.33
N GLY A 135 1.38 3.42 12.48
CA GLY A 135 0.18 4.24 12.61
C GLY A 135 -1.09 3.41 12.71
N SER A 136 -2.15 3.91 12.12
CA SER A 136 -3.46 3.28 11.99
C SER A 136 -4.16 3.84 10.76
N GLY A 137 -4.82 2.98 9.99
CA GLY A 137 -5.33 3.36 8.68
C GLY A 137 -4.18 3.67 7.70
N TRP A 138 -4.51 4.26 6.55
CA TRP A 138 -3.54 4.56 5.50
C TRP A 138 -3.94 5.78 4.63
N PRO A 139 -2.98 6.47 4.01
CA PRO A 139 -1.61 6.58 4.50
C PRO A 139 -1.61 7.14 5.90
N PHE A 140 -0.66 6.75 6.73
CA PHE A 140 -0.67 7.12 8.13
C PHE A 140 -0.45 8.62 8.38
N GLY A 141 -0.91 9.06 9.53
CA GLY A 141 -0.83 10.43 10.00
C GLY A 141 -1.21 10.52 11.47
N ALA A 142 -1.48 11.71 11.98
CA ALA A 142 -1.91 11.88 13.37
C ALA A 142 -2.47 13.28 13.64
N GLU A 143 -3.26 13.38 14.70
CA GLU A 143 -3.88 14.63 15.19
C GLU A 143 -2.84 15.71 15.55
N TYR A 144 -1.63 15.33 15.92
CA TYR A 144 -0.56 16.24 16.38
C TYR A 144 0.31 16.82 15.26
N LEU A 145 0.10 16.44 14.00
CA LEU A 145 0.89 16.97 12.90
C LEU A 145 0.54 18.43 12.64
N GLU A 146 1.57 19.27 12.42
CA GLU A 146 1.43 20.71 12.23
C GLU A 146 2.23 21.20 11.01
N GLY A 147 1.81 22.32 10.41
CA GLY A 147 2.51 22.98 9.32
C GLY A 147 2.93 22.03 8.18
N ASP A 148 4.21 22.06 7.79
CA ASP A 148 4.80 21.22 6.73
C ASP A 148 4.90 19.72 7.10
N GLU A 149 4.58 19.34 8.34
CA GLU A 149 4.43 17.92 8.71
C GLU A 149 3.19 17.28 8.07
N ARG A 150 2.21 18.09 7.64
CA ARG A 150 0.98 17.65 6.98
C ARG A 150 1.18 17.50 5.49
N GLY A 151 0.52 16.51 4.90
CA GLY A 151 0.55 16.29 3.45
C GLY A 151 0.16 17.54 2.66
N GLN A 152 0.88 17.82 1.59
CA GLN A 152 0.69 18.98 0.73
C GLN A 152 0.45 18.57 -0.72
N VAL A 153 -0.37 19.35 -1.43
CA VAL A 153 -0.58 19.20 -2.86
C VAL A 153 -0.57 20.55 -3.56
N MET A 154 0.09 20.59 -4.71
CA MET A 154 -0.01 21.66 -5.69
C MET A 154 -1.06 21.26 -6.72
N VAL A 155 -2.06 22.11 -6.93
CA VAL A 155 -3.14 21.94 -7.92
C VAL A 155 -3.32 23.22 -8.72
N VAL A 156 -4.02 23.14 -9.86
CA VAL A 156 -4.25 24.30 -10.73
C VAL A 156 -5.74 24.51 -11.01
N ALA A 157 -6.20 25.75 -10.88
CA ALA A 157 -7.47 26.21 -11.45
C ALA A 157 -7.23 26.79 -12.84
N VAL A 158 -8.10 26.46 -13.79
CA VAL A 158 -8.07 27.03 -15.15
C VAL A 158 -9.42 27.63 -15.47
N LYS A 159 -9.45 28.94 -15.74
CA LYS A 159 -10.64 29.66 -16.17
C LYS A 159 -10.50 30.11 -17.63
N LYS A 160 -11.32 29.55 -18.51
CA LYS A 160 -11.37 29.96 -19.94
C LYS A 160 -12.00 31.34 -20.06
N LEU A 161 -11.39 32.22 -20.84
CA LEU A 161 -11.76 33.63 -20.99
C LEU A 161 -11.78 34.02 -22.47
N GLU A 162 -12.73 34.87 -22.83
CA GLU A 162 -12.84 35.46 -24.17
C GLU A 162 -12.68 36.98 -24.05
N GLY A 163 -11.77 37.55 -24.83
CA GLY A 163 -11.51 38.99 -24.82
C GLY A 163 -11.89 39.68 -26.13
N PRO A 164 -11.87 41.05 -26.14
CA PRO A 164 -11.38 41.90 -25.05
C PRO A 164 -12.39 41.98 -23.88
N ALA A 165 -11.90 41.82 -22.65
CA ALA A 165 -12.73 41.87 -21.44
C ALA A 165 -11.88 42.18 -20.19
N THR A 166 -12.50 42.78 -19.18
CA THR A 166 -11.97 42.89 -17.83
C THR A 166 -12.76 41.96 -16.93
N VAL A 167 -12.12 40.96 -16.32
CA VAL A 167 -12.77 39.99 -15.43
C VAL A 167 -12.15 40.10 -14.05
N VAL A 168 -12.98 39.98 -13.00
CA VAL A 168 -12.54 40.03 -11.61
C VAL A 168 -12.89 38.75 -10.90
N TYR A 169 -11.92 38.16 -10.22
CA TYR A 169 -12.07 36.98 -9.38
C TYR A 169 -11.74 37.28 -7.92
N SER A 170 -12.43 36.61 -7.02
CA SER A 170 -11.94 36.45 -5.64
C SER A 170 -11.00 35.24 -5.57
N PRO A 171 -10.01 35.21 -4.63
CA PRO A 171 -9.23 34.01 -4.37
C PRO A 171 -10.09 32.77 -4.10
N PHE A 172 -11.22 32.94 -3.42
CA PHE A 172 -12.14 31.86 -3.09
C PHE A 172 -12.73 31.14 -4.34
N GLU A 173 -13.07 31.90 -5.40
CA GLU A 173 -13.55 31.30 -6.66
C GLU A 173 -12.47 30.44 -7.34
N LEU A 174 -11.20 30.85 -7.22
CA LEU A 174 -10.07 30.08 -7.75
C LEU A 174 -9.77 28.85 -6.87
N PHE A 175 -9.92 28.97 -5.56
CA PHE A 175 -9.78 27.84 -4.63
C PHE A 175 -10.84 26.77 -4.88
N LEU A 176 -12.11 27.17 -5.11
CA LEU A 176 -13.18 26.22 -5.43
C LEU A 176 -12.91 25.44 -6.72
N GLU A 177 -12.35 26.11 -7.73
CA GLU A 177 -11.98 25.44 -9.00
C GLU A 177 -10.78 24.51 -8.84
N ALA A 178 -9.81 24.91 -8.03
CA ALA A 178 -8.58 24.15 -7.77
C ALA A 178 -8.77 23.03 -6.73
N ASP A 179 -9.87 23.02 -5.99
CA ASP A 179 -10.09 22.10 -4.86
C ASP A 179 -9.79 20.65 -5.27
N PRO A 180 -8.79 20.00 -4.61
CA PRO A 180 -8.47 18.62 -4.93
C PRO A 180 -9.63 17.70 -4.54
N GLN A 181 -10.01 16.82 -5.46
CA GLN A 181 -11.08 15.83 -5.21
C GLN A 181 -10.50 14.63 -4.47
N VAL A 182 -10.43 14.71 -3.15
CA VAL A 182 -9.95 13.62 -2.29
C VAL A 182 -11.11 12.84 -1.68
N ASN A 183 -10.88 11.56 -1.37
CA ASN A 183 -11.91 10.68 -0.79
C ASN A 183 -12.22 11.04 0.68
N ASN A 184 -11.25 11.59 1.39
CA ASN A 184 -11.35 11.88 2.82
C ASN A 184 -10.62 13.20 3.15
N PRO A 185 -11.19 14.37 2.80
CA PRO A 185 -10.53 15.66 2.99
C PRO A 185 -10.37 16.00 4.47
N TYR A 186 -9.22 16.60 4.82
CA TYR A 186 -8.99 17.11 6.19
C TYR A 186 -9.77 18.42 6.42
N PRO A 187 -10.61 18.52 7.46
CA PRO A 187 -11.43 19.72 7.67
C PRO A 187 -10.63 21.01 7.93
N GLY A 188 -9.43 20.90 8.49
CA GLY A 188 -8.54 22.03 8.80
C GLY A 188 -7.55 22.39 7.70
N ARG A 189 -7.78 21.98 6.44
CA ARG A 189 -6.92 22.34 5.32
C ARG A 189 -6.88 23.85 5.07
N THR A 190 -5.72 24.33 4.61
CA THR A 190 -5.54 25.71 4.17
C THR A 190 -5.13 25.76 2.71
N MET A 191 -5.52 26.82 2.01
CA MET A 191 -5.23 27.03 0.59
C MET A 191 -4.60 28.41 0.39
N GLU A 192 -3.58 28.49 -0.46
CA GLU A 192 -2.92 29.73 -0.85
C GLU A 192 -2.65 29.78 -2.35
N LEU A 193 -2.78 30.97 -2.96
CA LEU A 193 -2.36 31.20 -4.33
C LEU A 193 -0.84 31.31 -4.38
N VAL A 194 -0.23 30.54 -5.28
CA VAL A 194 1.23 30.54 -5.48
C VAL A 194 1.63 31.38 -6.69
N SER A 195 0.88 31.23 -7.81
CA SER A 195 1.08 32.02 -9.01
C SER A 195 -0.21 32.20 -9.80
N LEU A 196 -0.25 33.24 -10.63
CA LEU A 196 -1.33 33.58 -11.55
C LEU A 196 -0.76 33.89 -12.93
N GLN A 197 -1.30 33.27 -13.97
CA GLN A 197 -0.84 33.46 -15.35
C GLN A 197 -2.02 33.56 -16.29
N LEU A 198 -2.02 34.59 -17.16
CA LEU A 198 -2.95 34.64 -18.29
C LEU A 198 -2.24 34.07 -19.52
N VAL A 199 -2.82 33.08 -20.13
CA VAL A 199 -2.23 32.25 -21.19
C VAL A 199 -3.14 32.31 -22.42
N PRO A 200 -2.66 32.66 -23.63
CA PRO A 200 -3.46 32.63 -24.85
C PRO A 200 -3.83 31.17 -25.23
N ASP A 201 -4.94 31.00 -25.91
CA ASP A 201 -5.44 29.70 -26.41
C ASP A 201 -5.65 29.77 -27.93
N PRO A 202 -4.77 29.16 -28.78
CA PRO A 202 -3.63 28.32 -28.43
C PRO A 202 -2.39 29.09 -27.93
N LEU A 203 -1.49 28.37 -27.20
CA LEU A 203 -0.19 28.85 -26.78
C LEU A 203 0.91 28.33 -27.72
N ASP A 204 1.45 29.18 -28.55
CA ASP A 204 2.51 28.84 -29.53
C ASP A 204 3.92 29.26 -29.07
N ASP A 205 4.04 30.24 -28.18
CA ASP A 205 5.30 30.70 -27.59
C ASP A 205 5.12 31.02 -26.12
N LEU A 206 6.03 30.53 -25.26
CA LEU A 206 6.01 30.81 -23.83
C LEU A 206 6.13 32.29 -23.48
N ALA A 207 6.76 33.09 -24.35
CA ALA A 207 6.84 34.55 -24.19
C ALA A 207 5.46 35.25 -24.25
N GLN A 208 4.40 34.58 -24.72
CA GLN A 208 3.05 35.12 -24.76
C GLN A 208 2.33 35.04 -23.40
N ILE A 209 2.88 34.34 -22.43
CA ILE A 209 2.32 34.21 -21.08
C ILE A 209 2.46 35.54 -20.35
N THR A 210 1.36 36.05 -19.80
CA THR A 210 1.36 37.23 -18.94
C THR A 210 1.34 36.79 -17.48
N ASP A 211 2.40 37.10 -16.73
CA ASP A 211 2.46 36.85 -15.29
C ASP A 211 1.63 37.89 -14.53
N LEU A 212 0.69 37.41 -13.71
CA LEU A 212 -0.18 38.22 -12.86
C LEU A 212 0.03 37.87 -11.36
N SER A 213 1.14 37.17 -11.03
CA SER A 213 1.39 36.66 -9.68
C SER A 213 1.57 37.74 -8.62
N GLU A 214 1.82 38.99 -9.00
CA GLU A 214 1.80 40.12 -8.08
C GLU A 214 0.46 40.36 -7.41
N GLN A 215 -0.63 39.85 -8.01
CA GLN A 215 -2.00 39.95 -7.47
C GLN A 215 -2.40 38.78 -6.54
N LYS A 216 -1.54 37.81 -6.33
CA LYS A 216 -1.89 36.57 -5.60
C LYS A 216 -2.36 36.78 -4.15
N ASP A 217 -1.89 37.87 -3.52
CA ASP A 217 -2.22 38.23 -2.13
C ASP A 217 -3.36 39.24 -2.01
N LEU A 218 -4.00 39.62 -3.14
CA LEU A 218 -5.10 40.59 -3.17
C LEU A 218 -6.46 39.88 -2.99
N ASP A 219 -7.41 40.56 -2.32
CA ASP A 219 -8.78 40.10 -2.20
C ASP A 219 -9.54 40.10 -3.53
N ARG A 220 -9.07 40.85 -4.52
CA ARG A 220 -9.66 40.95 -5.86
C ARG A 220 -8.55 40.88 -6.92
N ILE A 221 -8.64 39.89 -7.77
CA ILE A 221 -7.73 39.62 -8.87
C ILE A 221 -8.39 40.15 -10.13
N THR A 222 -7.79 41.19 -10.75
CA THR A 222 -8.30 41.80 -11.97
C THR A 222 -7.52 41.27 -13.16
N VAL A 223 -8.21 40.71 -14.14
CA VAL A 223 -7.60 40.16 -15.36
C VAL A 223 -8.07 40.97 -16.56
N GLU A 224 -7.14 41.69 -17.17
CA GLU A 224 -7.35 42.35 -18.46
C GLU A 224 -7.10 41.33 -19.56
N VAL A 225 -8.17 40.87 -20.21
CA VAL A 225 -8.13 39.83 -21.25
C VAL A 225 -7.98 40.49 -22.62
N PRO A 226 -6.86 40.29 -23.35
CA PRO A 226 -6.71 40.77 -24.73
C PRO A 226 -7.75 40.13 -25.66
N ALA A 227 -7.88 40.66 -26.90
CA ALA A 227 -8.77 40.07 -27.89
C ALA A 227 -8.42 38.62 -28.19
N GLY A 228 -9.43 37.73 -28.28
CA GLY A 228 -9.31 36.30 -28.53
C GLY A 228 -9.43 35.44 -27.28
N SER A 229 -9.21 34.15 -27.48
CA SER A 229 -9.35 33.14 -26.42
C SER A 229 -8.12 33.08 -25.53
N HIS A 230 -8.32 33.02 -24.23
CA HIS A 230 -7.29 32.94 -23.21
C HIS A 230 -7.73 31.97 -22.08
N ALA A 231 -6.80 31.64 -21.19
CA ALA A 231 -7.12 31.00 -19.92
C ALA A 231 -6.31 31.61 -18.78
N LEU A 232 -6.96 31.86 -17.64
CA LEU A 232 -6.30 32.19 -16.40
C LEU A 232 -5.92 30.89 -15.71
N TYR A 233 -4.63 30.69 -15.44
CA TYR A 233 -4.08 29.63 -14.61
C TYR A 233 -3.79 30.17 -13.22
N ALA A 234 -4.37 29.56 -12.20
CA ALA A 234 -4.06 29.86 -10.80
C ALA A 234 -3.47 28.62 -10.14
N LEU A 235 -2.19 28.67 -9.80
CA LEU A 235 -1.53 27.59 -9.06
C LEU A 235 -1.83 27.77 -7.57
N VAL A 236 -2.36 26.71 -6.95
CA VAL A 236 -2.80 26.71 -5.57
C VAL A 236 -2.07 25.62 -4.78
N LYS A 237 -1.48 26.01 -3.64
CA LYS A 237 -0.93 25.07 -2.66
C LYS A 237 -1.97 24.77 -1.59
N VAL A 238 -2.17 23.51 -1.29
CA VAL A 238 -3.11 23.04 -0.27
C VAL A 238 -2.35 22.26 0.79
N HIS A 239 -2.40 22.74 2.03
CA HIS A 239 -1.85 22.07 3.20
C HIS A 239 -2.91 21.23 3.91
N GLY A 240 -2.54 20.04 4.38
CA GLY A 240 -3.45 19.17 5.11
C GLY A 240 -4.71 18.84 4.31
N PHE A 241 -4.55 18.61 3.01
CA PHE A 241 -5.67 18.44 2.08
C PHE A 241 -6.43 17.14 2.28
N MET A 242 -5.82 16.14 2.94
CA MET A 242 -6.47 14.86 3.25
C MET A 242 -6.18 14.43 4.69
N GLN A 243 -7.01 13.56 5.22
CA GLN A 243 -6.79 12.89 6.49
C GLN A 243 -6.58 11.38 6.29
N VAL A 244 -6.09 10.72 7.34
CA VAL A 244 -5.91 9.27 7.37
C VAL A 244 -7.21 8.55 7.01
N ILE A 245 -7.16 7.62 6.08
CA ILE A 245 -8.28 6.75 5.73
C ILE A 245 -8.41 5.69 6.83
N ASN A 246 -9.58 5.66 7.50
CA ASN A 246 -9.89 4.69 8.55
C ASN A 246 -8.98 4.69 9.78
N GLY A 247 -8.41 5.83 10.14
CA GLY A 247 -7.62 5.98 11.37
C GLY A 247 -8.49 5.87 12.65
N VAL A 248 -7.87 5.36 13.73
CA VAL A 248 -8.45 5.31 15.08
C VAL A 248 -8.10 6.55 15.89
N PRO A 249 -8.76 6.82 17.05
CA PRO A 249 -8.41 7.95 17.90
C PRO A 249 -6.92 7.99 18.27
N GLY A 250 -6.29 9.14 18.08
CA GLY A 250 -4.84 9.35 18.29
C GLY A 250 -3.99 9.21 17.02
N ALA A 251 -4.37 8.33 16.12
CA ALA A 251 -3.73 8.17 14.79
C ALA A 251 -4.62 8.68 13.65
N ASN A 252 -5.78 9.21 13.93
CA ASN A 252 -6.62 9.93 12.98
C ASN A 252 -6.10 11.36 12.79
N GLY A 253 -6.57 12.10 11.77
CA GLY A 253 -6.15 13.48 11.51
C GLY A 253 -5.47 13.64 10.14
N PRO A 254 -4.71 14.74 9.92
CA PRO A 254 -4.04 14.95 8.65
C PRO A 254 -2.99 13.87 8.37
N THR A 255 -2.87 13.48 7.10
CA THR A 255 -1.80 12.56 6.68
C THR A 255 -0.43 13.21 6.83
N LEU A 256 0.58 12.38 7.08
CA LEU A 256 1.98 12.80 7.13
C LEU A 256 2.46 13.31 5.76
N ASN A 257 3.28 14.34 5.76
CA ASN A 257 4.03 14.73 4.56
C ASN A 257 5.21 13.77 4.33
N HIS A 258 5.05 12.84 3.42
CA HIS A 258 6.06 11.85 3.07
C HIS A 258 7.28 12.45 2.35
N PHE A 259 7.19 13.68 1.87
CA PHE A 259 8.32 14.43 1.30
C PHE A 259 9.13 15.20 2.37
N ASN A 260 8.70 15.20 3.64
CA ASN A 260 9.41 15.84 4.74
C ASN A 260 10.12 14.80 5.62
N ALA A 261 11.43 14.60 5.39
CA ALA A 261 12.23 13.60 6.12
C ALA A 261 12.24 13.83 7.64
N GLN A 262 12.17 15.07 8.11
CA GLN A 262 12.14 15.37 9.54
C GLN A 262 10.81 14.96 10.17
N ALA A 263 9.70 15.26 9.50
CA ALA A 263 8.37 14.82 9.92
C ALA A 263 8.26 13.30 9.96
N VAL A 264 8.78 12.61 8.94
CA VAL A 264 8.85 11.14 8.89
C VAL A 264 9.62 10.60 10.10
N ARG A 265 10.84 11.05 10.34
CA ARG A 265 11.65 10.57 11.49
C ARG A 265 10.98 10.88 12.84
N LYS A 266 10.41 12.06 13.00
CA LYS A 266 9.68 12.45 14.23
C LYS A 266 8.51 11.52 14.51
N TYR A 267 7.71 11.22 13.48
CA TYR A 267 6.56 10.31 13.59
C TYR A 267 6.98 8.90 14.00
N LEU A 268 7.94 8.33 13.28
CA LEU A 268 8.44 6.97 13.51
C LEU A 268 9.07 6.83 14.90
N THR A 269 9.92 7.79 15.29
CA THR A 269 10.57 7.77 16.62
C THR A 269 9.57 7.93 17.75
N ARG A 270 8.50 8.74 17.56
CA ARG A 270 7.42 8.87 18.55
C ARG A 270 6.71 7.53 18.77
N MET A 271 6.40 6.81 17.70
CA MET A 271 5.74 5.51 17.79
C MET A 271 6.62 4.49 18.54
N SER A 272 7.86 4.27 18.09
CA SER A 272 8.73 3.30 18.74
C SER A 272 9.04 3.70 20.20
N GLY A 273 9.31 4.97 20.46
CA GLY A 273 9.60 5.45 21.81
C GLY A 273 8.46 5.24 22.80
N ALA A 274 7.21 5.48 22.37
CA ALA A 274 6.05 5.21 23.21
C ALA A 274 5.91 3.72 23.55
N ILE A 275 6.05 2.85 22.57
CA ILE A 275 5.90 1.40 22.75
C ILE A 275 7.06 0.84 23.58
N GLU A 276 8.31 1.10 23.19
CA GLU A 276 9.49 0.53 23.82
C GLU A 276 9.69 1.00 25.28
N SER A 277 9.28 2.23 25.60
CA SER A 277 9.33 2.74 26.97
C SER A 277 8.44 1.94 27.94
N ARG A 278 7.42 1.23 27.44
CA ARG A 278 6.47 0.48 28.27
C ARG A 278 6.70 -1.02 28.26
N ILE A 279 7.04 -1.59 27.10
CA ILE A 279 7.11 -3.06 26.96
C ILE A 279 8.51 -3.58 26.56
N GLY A 280 9.49 -2.70 26.41
CA GLY A 280 10.85 -3.06 26.00
C GLY A 280 11.04 -3.08 24.48
N PRO A 281 12.21 -3.52 24.01
CA PRO A 281 12.59 -3.42 22.60
C PRO A 281 11.64 -4.14 21.66
N LEU A 282 11.22 -3.47 20.59
CA LEU A 282 10.31 -4.04 19.58
C LEU A 282 10.81 -5.34 18.96
N ARG A 283 12.13 -5.50 18.77
CA ARG A 283 12.73 -6.74 18.26
C ARG A 283 12.43 -8.00 19.11
N ASP A 284 12.05 -7.83 20.36
CA ASP A 284 11.73 -8.96 21.25
C ASP A 284 10.26 -9.42 21.07
N HIS A 285 9.48 -8.66 20.32
CA HIS A 285 8.03 -8.81 20.17
C HIS A 285 7.56 -9.02 18.73
N ILE A 286 8.15 -8.32 17.74
CA ILE A 286 7.69 -8.34 16.34
C ILE A 286 8.84 -8.70 15.38
N ARG A 287 8.45 -9.29 14.24
CA ARG A 287 9.34 -9.55 13.12
C ARG A 287 9.57 -8.30 12.28
N ALA A 288 8.51 -7.59 11.93
CA ALA A 288 8.53 -6.47 11.01
C ALA A 288 7.57 -5.36 11.42
N LEU A 289 7.92 -4.14 11.01
CA LEU A 289 6.99 -3.02 10.92
C LEU A 289 6.45 -2.94 9.49
N PHE A 290 5.17 -2.63 9.34
CA PHE A 290 4.48 -2.61 8.07
C PHE A 290 3.98 -1.21 7.71
N ILE A 291 4.12 -0.84 6.44
CA ILE A 291 3.48 0.33 5.83
C ILE A 291 2.61 -0.12 4.67
N ASP A 292 1.34 0.25 4.75
CA ASP A 292 0.32 0.03 3.74
C ASP A 292 0.50 0.89 2.50
N GLY A 293 -0.26 0.64 1.45
CA GLY A 293 -0.20 1.37 0.18
C GLY A 293 -0.21 2.89 0.35
N LEU A 294 0.62 3.58 -0.42
CA LEU A 294 0.75 5.03 -0.36
C LEU A 294 -0.35 5.72 -1.19
N GLU A 295 -1.58 5.61 -0.73
CA GLU A 295 -2.77 6.27 -1.33
C GLU A 295 -2.77 7.76 -0.98
N LEU A 296 -1.73 8.48 -1.42
CA LEU A 296 -1.48 9.87 -1.05
C LEU A 296 -2.41 10.91 -1.73
N GLU A 297 -3.47 10.47 -2.42
CA GLU A 297 -4.49 11.31 -3.09
C GLU A 297 -3.90 12.42 -3.98
N GLY A 298 -2.69 12.20 -4.50
CA GLY A 298 -1.98 13.15 -5.36
C GLY A 298 -1.04 14.10 -4.63
N ALA A 299 -0.70 13.87 -3.35
CA ALA A 299 0.34 14.63 -2.65
C ALA A 299 1.60 14.73 -3.51
N ASN A 300 2.09 15.94 -3.72
CA ASN A 300 3.19 16.21 -4.67
C ASN A 300 4.11 17.34 -4.23
N TRP A 301 3.97 17.85 -3.00
CA TRP A 301 4.67 19.04 -2.56
C TRP A 301 5.21 18.96 -1.12
N SER A 302 6.28 19.71 -0.87
CA SER A 302 6.81 20.10 0.44
C SER A 302 7.32 21.54 0.36
N ASP A 303 7.52 22.20 1.49
CA ASP A 303 7.89 23.61 1.51
C ASP A 303 9.23 23.90 0.81
N ASP A 304 10.14 22.93 0.74
CA ASP A 304 11.43 23.00 0.05
C ASP A 304 11.47 22.31 -1.34
N MET A 305 10.33 21.93 -1.89
CA MET A 305 10.25 21.22 -3.18
C MET A 305 10.86 22.03 -4.33
N ARG A 306 10.66 23.37 -4.34
CA ARG A 306 11.22 24.25 -5.36
C ARG A 306 12.76 24.25 -5.35
N GLU A 307 13.35 24.40 -4.17
CA GLU A 307 14.80 24.39 -3.96
C GLU A 307 15.40 23.05 -4.34
N GLU A 308 14.76 21.96 -3.96
CA GLU A 308 15.17 20.62 -4.32
C GLU A 308 15.08 20.37 -5.83
N PHE A 309 14.03 20.84 -6.47
CA PHE A 309 13.90 20.75 -7.92
C PHE A 309 15.04 21.53 -8.61
N ILE A 310 15.27 22.79 -8.21
CA ILE A 310 16.36 23.62 -8.78
C ILE A 310 17.71 22.94 -8.59
N ARG A 311 17.97 22.42 -7.39
CA ARG A 311 19.22 21.73 -7.08
C ARG A 311 19.45 20.50 -7.98
N ARG A 312 18.39 19.76 -8.30
CA ARG A 312 18.46 18.50 -9.07
C ARG A 312 18.42 18.72 -10.58
N ARG A 313 17.67 19.69 -11.04
CA ARG A 313 17.37 19.89 -12.47
C ARG A 313 18.07 21.10 -13.08
N GLY A 314 18.56 22.04 -12.25
CA GLY A 314 19.33 23.18 -12.68
C GLY A 314 18.52 24.37 -13.20
N TYR A 315 17.19 24.38 -13.02
CA TYR A 315 16.29 25.47 -13.39
C TYR A 315 15.09 25.56 -12.46
N ASP A 316 14.43 26.74 -12.44
CA ASP A 316 13.23 26.97 -11.63
C ASP A 316 11.98 26.43 -12.35
N PRO A 317 11.18 25.55 -11.75
CA PRO A 317 9.97 25.01 -12.39
C PRO A 317 8.78 25.97 -12.32
N MET A 318 8.77 26.97 -11.43
CA MET A 318 7.57 27.71 -11.02
C MET A 318 6.88 28.45 -12.16
N GLU A 319 7.62 28.96 -13.13
CA GLU A 319 7.05 29.63 -14.32
C GLU A 319 6.20 28.67 -15.18
N LEU A 320 6.62 27.42 -15.31
CA LEU A 320 5.98 26.44 -16.17
C LEU A 320 5.14 25.40 -15.42
N LEU A 321 5.26 25.36 -14.10
CA LEU A 321 4.59 24.37 -13.26
C LEU A 321 3.06 24.37 -13.42
N PRO A 322 2.36 25.52 -13.52
CA PRO A 322 0.91 25.54 -13.75
C PRO A 322 0.48 24.78 -15.02
N LEU A 323 1.28 24.92 -16.09
CA LEU A 323 1.02 24.30 -17.39
C LEU A 323 1.32 22.77 -17.40
N THR A 324 2.04 22.26 -16.40
CA THR A 324 2.35 20.82 -16.27
C THR A 324 1.23 20.05 -15.60
N MET A 325 0.31 20.73 -14.89
CA MET A 325 -0.74 20.09 -14.11
C MET A 325 -1.92 19.65 -14.97
N TYR A 326 -2.55 18.56 -14.58
CA TYR A 326 -3.80 18.06 -15.14
C TYR A 326 -4.94 18.25 -14.14
N LYS A 327 -6.18 18.18 -14.61
CA LYS A 327 -7.32 18.02 -13.70
C LYS A 327 -7.29 16.63 -13.09
N THR A 328 -7.30 16.57 -11.78
CA THR A 328 -7.26 15.31 -11.03
C THR A 328 -8.59 15.05 -10.32
N GLY A 329 -8.94 13.79 -10.18
CA GLY A 329 -10.04 13.28 -9.36
C GLY A 329 -9.53 12.60 -8.10
N GLY A 330 -10.37 11.75 -7.50
CA GLY A 330 -10.02 10.97 -6.32
C GLY A 330 -8.76 10.13 -6.52
N MET A 331 -8.01 9.93 -5.46
CA MET A 331 -6.71 9.25 -5.43
C MET A 331 -5.65 9.89 -6.37
N GLY A 332 -5.81 11.19 -6.70
CA GLY A 332 -4.92 11.88 -7.62
C GLY A 332 -4.94 11.36 -9.07
N ASN A 333 -5.97 10.60 -9.46
CA ASN A 333 -6.13 10.12 -10.82
C ASN A 333 -6.39 11.26 -11.78
N VAL A 334 -5.69 11.28 -12.95
CA VAL A 334 -5.97 12.26 -13.98
C VAL A 334 -7.33 11.96 -14.61
N ILE A 335 -8.24 12.94 -14.55
CA ILE A 335 -9.57 12.85 -15.13
C ILE A 335 -9.72 13.65 -16.43
N ASP A 336 -8.83 14.63 -16.66
CA ASP A 336 -8.80 15.40 -17.90
C ASP A 336 -7.34 15.70 -18.31
N TYR A 337 -6.89 15.07 -19.39
CA TYR A 337 -5.57 15.29 -20.01
C TYR A 337 -5.53 16.52 -20.94
N ARG A 338 -6.67 17.12 -21.25
CA ARG A 338 -6.81 18.31 -22.07
C ARG A 338 -7.15 19.56 -21.25
N TYR A 339 -6.98 19.45 -19.94
CA TYR A 339 -7.24 20.57 -19.04
C TYR A 339 -6.24 21.70 -19.28
N GLY A 340 -6.76 22.87 -19.66
CA GLY A 340 -5.95 24.02 -20.00
C GLY A 340 -6.08 24.47 -21.45
N VAL A 341 -5.07 25.19 -21.96
CA VAL A 341 -5.01 25.70 -23.33
C VAL A 341 -4.43 24.66 -24.29
N GLU A 342 -4.76 24.78 -25.56
CA GLU A 342 -4.04 24.05 -26.60
C GLU A 342 -2.61 24.60 -26.74
N MET A 343 -1.64 23.73 -26.99
CA MET A 343 -0.23 24.09 -27.08
C MET A 343 0.35 23.65 -28.42
N GLY A 344 1.10 24.53 -29.06
CA GLY A 344 1.95 24.17 -30.20
C GLY A 344 3.00 23.12 -29.83
N ASP A 345 3.48 22.33 -30.78
CA ASP A 345 4.35 21.16 -30.53
C ASP A 345 5.64 21.51 -29.77
N ALA A 346 6.26 22.67 -30.06
CA ALA A 346 7.48 23.11 -29.38
C ALA A 346 7.23 23.42 -27.91
N VAL A 347 6.13 24.12 -27.59
CA VAL A 347 5.71 24.43 -26.22
C VAL A 347 5.36 23.15 -25.49
N ARG A 348 4.52 22.29 -26.07
CA ARG A 348 4.14 20.99 -25.51
C ARG A 348 5.37 20.16 -25.15
N GLY A 349 6.34 20.03 -26.06
CA GLY A 349 7.57 19.30 -25.80
C GLY A 349 8.42 19.91 -24.67
N ARG A 350 8.33 21.22 -24.43
CA ARG A 350 8.97 21.86 -23.27
C ARG A 350 8.23 21.52 -21.97
N ILE A 351 6.92 21.65 -21.96
CA ILE A 351 6.08 21.34 -20.78
C ILE A 351 6.17 19.87 -20.39
N ASP A 352 6.20 18.94 -21.35
CA ASP A 352 6.35 17.51 -21.08
C ASP A 352 7.71 17.18 -20.43
N ARG A 353 8.79 17.87 -20.81
CA ARG A 353 10.09 17.74 -20.13
C ARG A 353 10.03 18.23 -18.68
N VAL A 354 9.43 19.40 -18.44
CA VAL A 354 9.27 19.93 -17.07
C VAL A 354 8.40 18.98 -16.21
N ARG A 355 7.34 18.45 -16.80
CA ARG A 355 6.48 17.45 -16.12
C ARG A 355 7.25 16.19 -15.76
N TYR A 356 8.06 15.66 -16.69
CA TYR A 356 8.93 14.52 -16.42
C TYR A 356 9.91 14.82 -15.29
N ASP A 357 10.59 15.97 -15.32
CA ASP A 357 11.54 16.37 -14.30
C ASP A 357 10.88 16.56 -12.93
N PHE A 358 9.64 17.07 -12.90
CA PHE A 358 8.86 17.20 -11.67
C PHE A 358 8.48 15.83 -11.08
N CYS A 359 7.93 14.93 -11.89
CA CYS A 359 7.62 13.56 -11.46
C CYS A 359 8.86 12.80 -10.98
N ARG A 360 9.98 12.97 -11.70
CA ARG A 360 11.26 12.36 -11.31
C ARG A 360 11.78 12.91 -9.99
N THR A 361 11.63 14.22 -9.76
CA THR A 361 12.03 14.85 -8.49
C THR A 361 11.20 14.30 -7.34
N GLN A 362 9.89 14.13 -7.52
CA GLN A 362 9.03 13.50 -6.50
C GLN A 362 9.48 12.07 -6.18
N ALA A 363 9.71 11.23 -7.19
CA ALA A 363 10.14 9.85 -7.00
C ALA A 363 11.49 9.76 -6.27
N GLU A 364 12.45 10.61 -6.62
CA GLU A 364 13.74 10.68 -5.93
C GLU A 364 13.59 11.13 -4.47
N LEU A 365 12.75 12.14 -4.22
CA LEU A 365 12.55 12.66 -2.86
C LEU A 365 11.81 11.68 -1.96
N ILE A 366 10.82 10.95 -2.46
CA ILE A 366 10.09 9.99 -1.63
C ILE A 366 10.99 8.81 -1.24
N ASP A 367 11.87 8.37 -2.14
CA ASP A 367 12.88 7.36 -1.80
C ASP A 367 13.84 7.86 -0.71
N GLU A 368 14.41 9.05 -0.89
CA GLU A 368 15.41 9.62 0.02
C GLU A 368 14.82 10.07 1.37
N ARG A 369 13.55 10.49 1.40
CA ARG A 369 12.93 11.13 2.57
C ARG A 369 11.97 10.24 3.34
N PHE A 370 11.52 9.16 2.70
CA PHE A 370 10.57 8.25 3.29
C PHE A 370 11.08 6.79 3.33
N PHE A 371 11.28 6.13 2.19
CA PHE A 371 11.63 4.70 2.16
C PHE A 371 12.97 4.40 2.81
N VAL A 372 14.01 5.17 2.52
CA VAL A 372 15.33 4.99 3.12
C VAL A 372 15.30 5.27 4.63
N PRO A 373 14.78 6.42 5.13
CA PRO A 373 14.66 6.67 6.57
C PRO A 373 13.82 5.64 7.30
N TYR A 374 12.76 5.14 6.69
CA TYR A 374 11.93 4.09 7.27
C TYR A 374 12.72 2.78 7.45
N SER A 375 13.40 2.33 6.42
CA SER A 375 14.20 1.10 6.48
C SER A 375 15.37 1.22 7.46
N GLU A 376 16.00 2.39 7.54
CA GLU A 376 17.05 2.68 8.54
C GLU A 376 16.50 2.65 9.97
N TRP A 377 15.31 3.22 10.17
CA TRP A 377 14.64 3.20 11.47
C TRP A 377 14.29 1.77 11.89
N CYS A 378 13.70 0.94 11.03
CA CYS A 378 13.42 -0.46 11.31
C CYS A 378 14.70 -1.21 11.69
N ARG A 379 15.78 -1.03 10.92
CA ARG A 379 17.08 -1.63 11.20
C ARG A 379 17.63 -1.19 12.56
N SER A 380 17.47 0.08 12.94
CA SER A 380 17.91 0.59 14.25
C SER A 380 17.17 -0.04 15.42
N LEU A 381 15.92 -0.45 15.21
CA LEU A 381 15.10 -1.17 16.19
C LEU A 381 15.36 -2.70 16.18
N GLY A 382 16.13 -3.20 15.21
CA GLY A 382 16.40 -4.62 15.04
C GLY A 382 15.22 -5.42 14.49
N VAL A 383 14.31 -4.78 13.75
CA VAL A 383 13.15 -5.38 13.07
C VAL A 383 13.25 -5.20 11.56
N LEU A 384 12.49 -5.97 10.79
CA LEU A 384 12.44 -5.85 9.32
C LEU A 384 11.49 -4.73 8.89
N SER A 385 11.82 -4.10 7.77
CA SER A 385 10.94 -3.17 7.06
C SER A 385 10.10 -3.93 6.05
N ARG A 386 8.76 -3.85 6.18
CA ARG A 386 7.79 -4.41 5.25
C ARG A 386 6.92 -3.29 4.71
N VAL A 387 6.78 -3.17 3.38
CA VAL A 387 6.11 -2.03 2.78
C VAL A 387 5.47 -2.35 1.44
N GLN A 388 4.27 -1.82 1.24
CA GLN A 388 3.63 -1.73 -0.07
C GLN A 388 4.17 -0.49 -0.79
N ALA A 389 5.27 -0.68 -1.54
CA ALA A 389 6.00 0.41 -2.17
C ALA A 389 5.35 0.87 -3.49
N TYR A 390 4.05 1.19 -3.46
CA TYR A 390 3.29 1.70 -4.60
C TYR A 390 2.32 2.81 -4.19
N GLY A 391 1.90 3.58 -5.17
CA GLY A 391 1.07 4.76 -5.02
C GLY A 391 1.47 5.83 -6.01
N ARG A 392 0.82 7.00 -5.96
CA ARG A 392 1.19 8.10 -6.84
C ARG A 392 2.47 8.79 -6.37
N GLY A 393 3.34 9.10 -7.33
CA GLY A 393 4.66 9.69 -7.06
C GLY A 393 5.71 8.69 -6.59
N VAL A 394 5.36 7.40 -6.53
CA VAL A 394 6.27 6.31 -6.16
C VAL A 394 6.72 5.57 -7.43
N HIS A 395 7.99 5.20 -7.49
CA HIS A 395 8.51 4.28 -8.51
C HIS A 395 8.55 2.85 -7.92
N PRO A 396 7.54 1.99 -8.18
CA PRO A 396 7.34 0.77 -7.40
C PRO A 396 8.54 -0.16 -7.36
N LEU A 397 9.21 -0.36 -8.50
CA LEU A 397 10.43 -1.19 -8.57
C LEU A 397 11.58 -0.56 -7.78
N GLY A 398 11.85 0.74 -7.97
CA GLY A 398 12.94 1.45 -7.29
C GLY A 398 12.74 1.48 -5.78
N SER A 399 11.57 1.89 -5.35
CA SER A 399 11.23 2.02 -3.91
C SER A 399 11.26 0.66 -3.19
N SER A 400 10.85 -0.44 -3.85
CA SER A 400 10.89 -1.78 -3.27
C SER A 400 12.31 -2.32 -3.00
N LEU A 401 13.35 -1.75 -3.64
CA LEU A 401 14.75 -2.12 -3.36
C LEU A 401 15.20 -1.73 -1.95
N HIS A 402 14.55 -0.73 -1.33
CA HIS A 402 14.96 -0.19 -0.03
C HIS A 402 14.46 -0.98 1.16
N CYS A 403 13.44 -1.83 1.01
CA CYS A 403 12.85 -2.57 2.13
C CYS A 403 13.34 -4.02 2.22
N ASP A 404 13.13 -4.63 3.41
CA ASP A 404 13.51 -6.02 3.66
C ASP A 404 12.47 -6.99 3.13
N ILE A 405 11.19 -6.63 3.19
CA ILE A 405 10.05 -7.40 2.71
C ILE A 405 9.20 -6.48 1.82
N PRO A 406 9.46 -6.43 0.49
CA PRO A 406 8.55 -5.76 -0.42
C PRO A 406 7.22 -6.51 -0.47
N GLU A 407 6.12 -5.75 -0.42
CA GLU A 407 4.77 -6.32 -0.43
C GLU A 407 3.96 -5.80 -1.61
N GLY A 408 3.35 -6.72 -2.33
CA GLY A 408 2.35 -6.44 -3.35
C GLY A 408 0.93 -6.60 -2.82
N GLU A 409 -0.03 -6.73 -3.74
CA GLU A 409 -1.44 -6.84 -3.41
C GLU A 409 -2.19 -7.65 -4.46
N SER A 410 -3.26 -8.35 -4.04
CA SER A 410 -4.24 -8.94 -4.94
C SER A 410 -5.66 -8.72 -4.41
N TRP A 411 -6.63 -8.57 -5.32
CA TRP A 411 -8.01 -8.23 -4.98
C TRP A 411 -9.00 -9.28 -5.45
N THR A 412 -10.04 -9.50 -4.64
CA THR A 412 -11.28 -10.10 -5.12
C THR A 412 -12.12 -9.02 -5.76
N THR A 413 -12.40 -9.12 -7.04
CA THR A 413 -13.10 -8.10 -7.79
C THR A 413 -14.62 -8.12 -7.55
N ASN A 414 -15.30 -6.99 -7.75
CA ASN A 414 -16.75 -6.82 -7.56
C ASN A 414 -17.62 -7.78 -8.40
N TRP A 415 -17.07 -8.43 -9.42
CA TRP A 415 -17.79 -9.35 -10.29
C TRP A 415 -18.22 -10.65 -9.59
N LEU A 416 -17.61 -11.04 -8.46
CA LEU A 416 -18.07 -12.15 -7.62
C LEU A 416 -19.55 -12.01 -7.20
N LYS A 417 -20.05 -10.77 -7.08
CA LYS A 417 -21.46 -10.52 -6.76
C LYS A 417 -22.45 -11.18 -7.72
N HIS A 418 -22.04 -11.38 -8.95
CA HIS A 418 -22.92 -11.80 -10.02
C HIS A 418 -22.78 -13.27 -10.39
N ARG A 419 -21.86 -14.01 -9.74
CA ARG A 419 -21.50 -15.37 -10.12
C ARG A 419 -21.34 -16.35 -8.95
N LEU A 420 -22.05 -16.13 -7.87
CA LEU A 420 -22.09 -17.06 -6.75
C LEU A 420 -22.59 -18.42 -7.24
N GLY A 421 -21.75 -19.47 -7.14
CA GLY A 421 -22.06 -20.82 -7.56
C GLY A 421 -21.73 -21.16 -9.02
N GLU A 422 -21.15 -20.24 -9.79
CA GLU A 422 -20.58 -20.54 -11.10
C GLU A 422 -19.10 -20.87 -11.01
N GLU A 423 -18.59 -21.70 -11.93
CA GLU A 423 -17.16 -22.00 -12.04
C GLU A 423 -16.39 -20.75 -12.48
N THR A 424 -15.19 -20.57 -11.91
CA THR A 424 -14.27 -19.50 -12.27
C THR A 424 -13.76 -19.70 -13.70
N GLY A 425 -14.09 -18.78 -14.59
CA GLY A 425 -13.70 -18.87 -16.00
C GLY A 425 -12.42 -18.08 -16.34
N ASN A 426 -11.91 -18.26 -17.56
CA ASN A 426 -10.70 -17.56 -18.05
C ASN A 426 -10.81 -16.02 -18.01
N GLU A 427 -12.02 -15.46 -18.06
CA GLU A 427 -12.23 -14.01 -17.95
C GLU A 427 -11.99 -13.51 -16.52
N ASP A 428 -12.26 -14.33 -15.53
CA ASP A 428 -12.06 -14.02 -14.13
C ASP A 428 -10.56 -13.88 -13.84
N TYR A 429 -9.73 -14.70 -14.47
CA TYR A 429 -8.28 -14.55 -14.47
C TYR A 429 -7.79 -13.28 -15.15
N ARG A 430 -8.45 -12.83 -16.22
CA ARG A 430 -8.05 -11.60 -16.93
C ARG A 430 -8.31 -10.34 -16.13
N ARG A 431 -9.36 -10.31 -15.33
CA ARG A 431 -9.71 -9.16 -14.48
C ARG A 431 -8.80 -9.00 -13.26
N GLY A 432 -8.25 -10.10 -12.74
CA GLY A 432 -7.22 -10.06 -11.69
C GLY A 432 -5.83 -9.57 -12.14
N ARG A 433 -5.60 -9.36 -13.45
CA ARG A 433 -4.28 -8.99 -14.00
C ARG A 433 -3.78 -7.62 -13.58
N GLY A 434 -4.65 -6.68 -13.20
CA GLY A 434 -4.23 -5.35 -12.73
C GLY A 434 -3.24 -5.44 -11.56
N HIS A 435 -3.50 -6.33 -10.63
CA HIS A 435 -2.66 -6.55 -9.45
C HIS A 435 -1.41 -7.41 -9.73
N THR A 436 -1.43 -8.21 -10.79
CA THR A 436 -0.24 -8.95 -11.23
C THR A 436 0.95 -8.03 -11.50
N MET A 437 0.71 -6.85 -12.07
CA MET A 437 1.78 -5.87 -12.34
C MET A 437 2.41 -5.34 -11.06
N ILE A 438 1.61 -5.02 -10.04
CA ILE A 438 2.12 -4.56 -8.74
C ILE A 438 2.98 -5.67 -8.11
N ASN A 439 2.48 -6.90 -8.06
CA ASN A 439 3.20 -8.05 -7.54
C ASN A 439 4.51 -8.29 -8.31
N LYS A 440 4.53 -8.12 -9.64
CA LYS A 440 5.74 -8.22 -10.46
C LYS A 440 6.77 -7.15 -10.11
N TYR A 441 6.37 -5.90 -9.88
CA TYR A 441 7.30 -4.85 -9.45
C TYR A 441 7.92 -5.18 -8.09
N MET A 442 7.11 -5.63 -7.12
CA MET A 442 7.59 -6.00 -5.79
C MET A 442 8.53 -7.20 -5.84
N SER A 443 8.15 -8.25 -6.60
CA SER A 443 8.97 -9.44 -6.72
C SER A 443 10.29 -9.16 -7.46
N SER A 444 10.26 -8.35 -8.53
CA SER A 444 11.46 -7.96 -9.25
C SER A 444 12.41 -7.15 -8.36
N GLY A 445 11.91 -6.15 -7.63
CA GLY A 445 12.71 -5.38 -6.69
C GLY A 445 13.30 -6.24 -5.58
N GLY A 446 12.48 -7.13 -5.00
CA GLY A 446 12.92 -8.07 -3.98
C GLY A 446 14.04 -9.00 -4.46
N HIS A 447 13.89 -9.63 -5.62
CA HIS A 447 14.92 -10.51 -6.20
C HIS A 447 16.20 -9.75 -6.56
N LEU A 448 16.10 -8.55 -7.13
CA LEU A 448 17.26 -7.68 -7.42
C LEU A 448 18.00 -7.29 -6.13
N ALA A 449 17.30 -7.11 -5.02
CA ALA A 449 17.86 -6.82 -3.71
C ALA A 449 18.30 -8.08 -2.94
N GLY A 450 18.17 -9.29 -3.50
CA GLY A 450 18.51 -10.56 -2.85
C GLY A 450 17.57 -10.95 -1.72
N ARG A 451 16.33 -10.43 -1.70
CA ARG A 451 15.31 -10.76 -0.69
C ARG A 451 14.67 -12.11 -1.00
N ARG A 452 14.42 -12.90 0.04
CA ARG A 452 13.78 -14.21 -0.05
C ARG A 452 12.30 -14.16 0.30
N THR A 453 11.92 -13.29 1.23
CA THR A 453 10.53 -13.05 1.60
C THR A 453 10.01 -11.87 0.82
N ILE A 454 9.07 -12.13 -0.07
CA ILE A 454 8.33 -11.14 -0.85
C ILE A 454 6.86 -11.41 -0.58
N SER A 455 6.20 -10.51 0.11
CA SER A 455 4.82 -10.73 0.54
C SER A 455 3.80 -10.10 -0.40
N ALA A 456 2.55 -10.52 -0.26
CA ALA A 456 1.40 -9.82 -0.79
C ALA A 456 0.31 -9.75 0.27
N GLU A 457 -0.34 -8.61 0.36
CA GLU A 457 -1.70 -8.51 0.85
C GLU A 457 -2.58 -9.32 -0.10
N ASP A 458 -3.01 -10.47 0.35
CA ASP A 458 -3.53 -11.46 -0.57
C ASP A 458 -5.06 -11.56 -0.45
N MET A 459 -5.73 -11.47 -1.60
CA MET A 459 -7.18 -11.58 -1.73
C MET A 459 -7.96 -10.51 -0.95
N THR A 460 -7.55 -9.24 -1.12
CA THR A 460 -8.23 -8.07 -0.55
C THR A 460 -9.72 -8.08 -0.90
N ASN A 461 -10.55 -7.99 0.13
CA ASN A 461 -12.01 -7.93 -0.01
C ASN A 461 -12.64 -6.89 0.91
N PRO A 462 -13.14 -5.78 0.37
CA PRO A 462 -13.79 -4.76 1.19
C PRO A 462 -15.29 -4.99 1.45
N TYR A 463 -16.02 -5.83 0.68
CA TYR A 463 -17.47 -5.71 0.64
C TYR A 463 -18.30 -7.00 0.80
N LEU A 464 -17.77 -8.18 0.56
CA LEU A 464 -18.60 -9.38 0.37
C LEU A 464 -18.37 -10.39 1.49
N VAL A 465 -19.12 -10.24 2.58
CA VAL A 465 -19.04 -11.14 3.74
C VAL A 465 -19.35 -12.58 3.34
N PHE A 466 -18.42 -13.50 3.62
CA PHE A 466 -18.54 -14.96 3.46
C PHE A 466 -18.92 -15.46 2.06
N THR A 467 -18.60 -14.69 1.00
CA THR A 467 -19.04 -15.04 -0.37
C THR A 467 -17.99 -15.75 -1.21
N ALA A 468 -16.74 -15.88 -0.73
CA ALA A 468 -15.69 -16.59 -1.44
C ALA A 468 -15.55 -18.04 -0.94
N THR A 469 -15.31 -18.95 -1.89
CA THR A 469 -14.93 -20.34 -1.58
C THR A 469 -13.41 -20.43 -1.35
N LEU A 470 -12.96 -21.47 -0.65
CA LEU A 470 -11.51 -21.75 -0.52
C LEU A 470 -10.84 -22.00 -1.87
N GLU A 471 -11.55 -22.63 -2.82
CA GLU A 471 -11.06 -22.82 -4.19
C GLU A 471 -10.75 -21.48 -4.88
N PHE A 472 -11.69 -20.53 -4.78
CA PHE A 472 -11.49 -19.20 -5.36
C PHE A 472 -10.32 -18.46 -4.70
N LEU A 473 -10.21 -18.49 -3.38
CA LEU A 473 -9.10 -17.88 -2.63
C LEU A 473 -7.76 -18.52 -3.02
N LYS A 474 -7.75 -19.85 -3.20
CA LYS A 474 -6.56 -20.57 -3.68
C LYS A 474 -6.15 -20.13 -5.07
N LEU A 475 -7.08 -20.07 -6.01
CA LEU A 475 -6.80 -19.67 -7.39
C LEU A 475 -6.21 -18.25 -7.46
N GLY A 476 -6.80 -17.30 -6.77
CA GLY A 476 -6.29 -15.93 -6.73
C GLY A 476 -4.92 -15.82 -6.06
N SER A 477 -4.75 -16.51 -4.95
CA SER A 477 -3.47 -16.55 -4.22
C SER A 477 -2.35 -17.25 -5.01
N ASP A 478 -2.68 -18.27 -5.83
CA ASP A 478 -1.72 -18.90 -6.73
C ASP A 478 -1.25 -17.95 -7.85
N HIS A 479 -2.10 -17.01 -8.31
CA HIS A 479 -1.69 -15.94 -9.21
C HIS A 479 -0.64 -15.01 -8.61
N SER A 480 -0.76 -14.70 -7.32
CA SER A 480 0.28 -13.94 -6.61
C SER A 480 1.61 -14.70 -6.65
N VAL A 481 1.59 -16.01 -6.42
CA VAL A 481 2.80 -16.87 -6.52
C VAL A 481 3.40 -16.84 -7.93
N PHE A 482 2.61 -16.96 -8.98
CA PHE A 482 3.10 -16.85 -10.38
C PHE A 482 3.69 -15.48 -10.69
N SER A 483 3.33 -14.47 -9.92
CA SER A 483 3.90 -13.14 -10.02
C SER A 483 5.20 -12.98 -9.20
N GLY A 484 5.67 -14.04 -8.52
CA GLY A 484 6.91 -14.07 -7.75
C GLY A 484 6.74 -13.77 -6.27
N ILE A 485 5.50 -13.77 -5.76
CA ILE A 485 5.23 -13.65 -4.32
C ILE A 485 5.60 -14.96 -3.63
N THR A 486 6.31 -14.88 -2.52
CA THR A 486 6.78 -16.04 -1.75
C THR A 486 6.07 -16.20 -0.41
N HIS A 487 5.29 -15.21 0.04
CA HIS A 487 4.60 -15.23 1.32
C HIS A 487 3.27 -14.48 1.24
N SER A 488 2.18 -15.06 1.76
CA SER A 488 0.86 -14.42 1.78
C SER A 488 0.53 -13.84 3.15
N VAL A 489 0.02 -12.61 3.15
CA VAL A 489 -0.65 -11.97 4.28
C VAL A 489 -2.11 -11.79 3.87
N PHE A 490 -2.99 -12.67 4.32
CA PHE A 490 -4.37 -12.64 3.87
C PHE A 490 -5.13 -11.43 4.44
N HIS A 491 -5.96 -10.83 3.61
CA HIS A 491 -6.82 -9.71 3.94
C HIS A 491 -8.21 -10.20 4.31
N GLY A 492 -8.68 -10.29 5.55
CA GLY A 492 -7.90 -10.35 6.78
C GLY A 492 -8.87 -10.88 7.86
N PHE A 493 -8.46 -10.99 9.09
CA PHE A 493 -9.29 -11.42 10.21
C PHE A 493 -9.69 -10.21 11.07
N ASN A 494 -10.98 -10.08 11.37
CA ASN A 494 -11.49 -8.98 12.18
C ASN A 494 -11.57 -9.38 13.64
N TYR A 495 -11.01 -8.56 14.53
CA TYR A 495 -11.33 -8.66 15.95
C TYR A 495 -12.84 -8.49 16.13
N SER A 496 -13.47 -9.49 16.73
CA SER A 496 -14.91 -9.52 16.95
C SER A 496 -15.26 -10.37 18.17
N PRO A 497 -15.75 -9.79 19.26
CA PRO A 497 -16.14 -10.57 20.43
C PRO A 497 -17.31 -11.51 20.11
N PRO A 498 -17.40 -12.68 20.79
CA PRO A 498 -18.45 -13.67 20.53
C PRO A 498 -19.88 -13.15 20.69
N GLU A 499 -20.07 -12.10 21.50
CA GLU A 499 -21.35 -11.44 21.73
C GLU A 499 -21.79 -10.57 20.56
N ALA A 500 -20.89 -10.24 19.63
CA ALA A 500 -21.24 -9.42 18.47
C ALA A 500 -22.26 -10.16 17.59
N PRO A 501 -23.37 -9.50 17.21
CA PRO A 501 -24.36 -10.12 16.34
C PRO A 501 -23.73 -10.58 15.02
N PHE A 502 -24.22 -11.73 14.50
CA PHE A 502 -23.78 -12.22 13.18
C PHE A 502 -23.90 -11.12 12.11
N PRO A 503 -22.88 -10.92 11.25
CA PRO A 503 -21.68 -11.73 11.02
C PRO A 503 -20.48 -11.43 11.93
N GLY A 504 -20.60 -10.57 12.92
CA GLY A 504 -19.54 -10.03 13.76
C GLY A 504 -19.13 -8.62 13.36
N TRP A 505 -18.09 -8.06 13.98
CA TRP A 505 -17.53 -6.76 13.65
C TRP A 505 -16.66 -6.88 12.39
N ILE A 506 -17.22 -6.65 11.22
CA ILE A 506 -16.50 -6.77 9.96
C ILE A 506 -16.42 -5.39 9.29
N ARG A 507 -15.20 -4.85 9.21
CA ARG A 507 -14.90 -3.64 8.42
C ARG A 507 -14.39 -4.02 7.03
N TYR A 508 -13.33 -4.81 6.99
CA TYR A 508 -12.67 -5.35 5.82
C TYR A 508 -12.37 -6.83 6.04
N GLY A 509 -11.83 -7.52 5.03
CA GLY A 509 -11.40 -8.89 5.23
C GLY A 509 -12.55 -9.84 5.50
N ALA A 510 -13.57 -9.76 4.70
CA ALA A 510 -14.86 -10.39 4.94
C ALA A 510 -14.89 -11.94 4.77
N TYR A 511 -13.74 -12.61 4.60
CA TYR A 511 -13.73 -14.06 4.38
C TYR A 511 -13.19 -14.85 5.57
N TYR A 512 -12.07 -14.41 6.13
CA TYR A 512 -11.36 -15.12 7.20
C TYR A 512 -12.02 -14.82 8.56
N ASN A 513 -13.04 -15.61 8.90
CA ASN A 513 -13.78 -15.46 10.14
C ASN A 513 -14.30 -16.84 10.59
N GLU A 514 -14.33 -17.10 11.88
CA GLU A 514 -14.81 -18.36 12.46
C GLU A 514 -16.28 -18.66 12.13
N ASN A 515 -17.08 -17.66 11.82
CA ASN A 515 -18.46 -17.80 11.39
C ASN A 515 -18.60 -18.21 9.91
N ASN A 516 -17.53 -18.24 9.14
CA ASN A 516 -17.57 -18.70 7.76
C ASN A 516 -17.67 -20.24 7.71
N THR A 517 -18.53 -20.76 6.85
CA THR A 517 -18.85 -22.19 6.77
C THR A 517 -17.66 -23.09 6.48
N TRP A 518 -16.62 -22.60 5.83
CA TRP A 518 -15.41 -23.36 5.53
C TRP A 518 -14.29 -23.19 6.58
N TRP A 519 -14.51 -22.42 7.64
CA TRP A 519 -13.50 -22.21 8.70
C TRP A 519 -12.92 -23.51 9.27
N PRO A 520 -13.70 -24.57 9.55
CA PRO A 520 -13.16 -25.84 10.05
C PRO A 520 -12.13 -26.50 9.11
N TYR A 521 -12.14 -26.15 7.83
CA TYR A 521 -11.25 -26.68 6.79
C TYR A 521 -10.11 -25.76 6.42
N LEU A 522 -10.05 -24.56 7.00
CA LEU A 522 -9.07 -23.52 6.65
C LEU A 522 -7.62 -24.03 6.82
N HIS A 523 -7.35 -24.86 7.83
CA HIS A 523 -6.02 -25.41 8.10
C HIS A 523 -5.42 -26.15 6.89
N HIS A 524 -6.21 -26.79 6.04
CA HIS A 524 -5.70 -27.43 4.82
C HIS A 524 -5.14 -26.42 3.83
N PHE A 525 -5.81 -25.27 3.70
CA PHE A 525 -5.34 -24.18 2.84
C PHE A 525 -4.10 -23.50 3.43
N MET A 526 -4.07 -23.28 4.73
CA MET A 526 -2.90 -22.71 5.43
C MET A 526 -1.68 -23.63 5.34
N ASP A 527 -1.86 -24.95 5.49
CA ASP A 527 -0.79 -25.94 5.30
C ASP A 527 -0.26 -25.95 3.86
N TYR A 528 -1.15 -25.89 2.86
CA TYR A 528 -0.75 -25.79 1.46
C TYR A 528 0.11 -24.56 1.22
N LYS A 529 -0.34 -23.39 1.66
CA LYS A 529 0.37 -22.12 1.48
C LYS A 529 1.69 -22.08 2.25
N GLY A 530 1.72 -22.62 3.46
CA GLY A 530 2.94 -22.71 4.27
C GLY A 530 4.02 -23.58 3.60
N ARG A 531 3.64 -24.75 3.08
CA ARG A 531 4.54 -25.63 2.32
C ARG A 531 5.06 -24.97 1.04
N LEU A 532 4.18 -24.27 0.31
CA LEU A 532 4.55 -23.55 -0.90
C LEU A 532 5.54 -22.44 -0.57
N SER A 533 5.25 -21.63 0.45
CA SER A 533 6.11 -20.55 0.91
C SER A 533 7.49 -21.05 1.37
N ALA A 534 7.55 -22.16 2.13
CA ALA A 534 8.80 -22.78 2.59
C ALA A 534 9.72 -23.17 1.42
N VAL A 535 9.16 -23.63 0.30
CA VAL A 535 9.92 -23.94 -0.92
C VAL A 535 10.34 -22.67 -1.66
N LEU A 536 9.41 -21.74 -1.86
CA LEU A 536 9.64 -20.53 -2.64
C LEU A 536 10.68 -19.61 -2.00
N GLN A 537 10.71 -19.49 -0.68
CA GLN A 537 11.72 -18.70 0.04
C GLN A 537 13.12 -19.33 0.01
N GLN A 538 13.27 -20.60 -0.38
CA GLN A 538 14.55 -21.27 -0.58
C GLN A 538 14.98 -21.33 -2.04
N ALA A 539 14.06 -21.12 -2.97
CA ALA A 539 14.28 -21.21 -4.40
C ALA A 539 14.72 -19.86 -4.99
N ASP A 540 15.42 -19.93 -6.12
CA ASP A 540 15.63 -18.78 -6.97
C ASP A 540 14.52 -18.73 -8.03
N MET A 541 13.92 -17.54 -8.22
CA MET A 541 12.93 -17.35 -9.24
C MET A 541 13.59 -17.39 -10.62
N TYR A 542 13.12 -18.30 -11.46
CA TYR A 542 13.51 -18.31 -12.88
C TYR A 542 12.39 -17.66 -13.70
N THR A 543 12.72 -16.62 -14.41
CA THR A 543 11.79 -15.88 -15.28
C THR A 543 12.53 -15.38 -16.52
N ASP A 544 11.79 -15.26 -17.63
CA ASP A 544 12.31 -14.73 -18.89
C ASP A 544 12.50 -13.20 -18.81
#